data_7de8f1271daab66be77f6d4fd318524b
#
_entry.id   7de8f1271daab66be77f6d4fd318524b
#
_cell.length_a   1.000
_cell.length_b   1.000
_cell.length_c   1.000
_cell.angle_alpha   90.00
_cell.angle_beta   90.00
_cell.angle_gamma   90.00
#
_symmetry.space_group_name_H-M   'P 1'
#
loop_
_entity.id
_entity.type
_entity.pdbx_description
1 polymer ?
#
loop_
_entity_poly.entity_id
_entity_poly.type
_entity_poly.pdbx_seq_one_letter_code
_entity_poly.pdbx_strand_id
1 'polypeptide(L)'
;MNQTEIMKEPRDCFAVLQLFPEPYRQKVRTALESAGGRGVPDRQPLSIGGASHSRQRYTCGLQEIRFRIGRPVLFYIDGEEWFATEDGSLQKTLQPALQWIASRKEILQIIQHICRYSMYAYEEELGKGFISTAFGCRVGVAGEVLMGTDGSVKNIRCISR
;
A
#
# COMPACT_ATOMS: atom_id res chain seq x y z
N MET A 1 4.41 29.82 -10.99
CA MET A 1 3.74 28.79 -11.80
C MET A 1 4.68 27.60 -11.90
N ASN A 2 4.60 26.67 -10.98
CA ASN A 2 5.26 25.37 -11.11
C ASN A 2 4.21 24.31 -10.88
N GLN A 3 3.69 23.78 -11.98
CA GLN A 3 2.90 22.58 -12.00
C GLN A 3 3.86 21.44 -11.67
N THR A 4 3.75 20.89 -10.47
CA THR A 4 4.32 19.59 -10.15
C THR A 4 3.48 18.56 -10.92
N GLU A 5 3.95 18.23 -12.10
CA GLU A 5 3.42 17.13 -12.91
C GLU A 5 3.66 15.86 -12.13
N ILE A 6 2.61 15.39 -11.45
CA ILE A 6 2.60 14.07 -10.81
C ILE A 6 2.62 13.07 -11.97
N MET A 7 3.79 12.52 -12.26
CA MET A 7 3.96 11.47 -13.25
C MET A 7 3.03 10.32 -12.86
N LYS A 8 1.93 10.21 -13.58
CA LYS A 8 1.03 9.05 -13.59
C LYS A 8 1.70 7.91 -14.34
N GLU A 9 2.71 7.31 -13.74
CA GLU A 9 3.15 6.00 -14.24
C GLU A 9 2.14 4.94 -13.80
N PRO A 10 1.70 4.06 -14.70
CA PRO A 10 0.83 2.95 -14.33
C PRO A 10 1.58 2.08 -13.32
N ARG A 11 1.09 2.05 -12.09
CA ARG A 11 1.72 1.30 -11.00
C ARG A 11 1.64 -0.18 -11.30
N ASP A 12 2.78 -0.84 -11.25
CA ASP A 12 2.86 -2.29 -11.35
C ASP A 12 2.15 -2.91 -10.14
N CYS A 13 1.04 -3.60 -10.35
CA CYS A 13 0.28 -4.27 -9.31
C CYS A 13 1.14 -5.25 -8.50
N PHE A 14 2.13 -5.87 -9.13
CA PHE A 14 3.06 -6.77 -8.46
C PHE A 14 3.91 -6.02 -7.43
N ALA A 15 4.39 -4.82 -7.76
CA ALA A 15 5.16 -3.98 -6.86
C ALA A 15 4.37 -3.64 -5.58
N VAL A 16 3.08 -3.32 -5.73
CA VAL A 16 2.20 -3.02 -4.60
C VAL A 16 2.03 -4.23 -3.68
N LEU A 17 1.86 -5.44 -4.24
CA LEU A 17 1.68 -6.65 -3.44
C LEU A 17 2.89 -6.95 -2.55
N GLN A 18 4.10 -6.56 -2.95
CA GLN A 18 5.31 -6.76 -2.15
C GLN A 18 5.32 -5.91 -0.85
N LEU A 19 4.46 -4.91 -0.76
CA LEU A 19 4.34 -4.06 0.45
C LEU A 19 3.58 -4.74 1.58
N PHE A 20 2.90 -5.85 1.31
CA PHE A 20 2.02 -6.51 2.27
C PHE A 20 2.57 -7.86 2.68
N PRO A 21 2.62 -8.17 4.01
CA PRO A 21 2.83 -9.54 4.49
C PRO A 21 1.55 -10.37 4.32
N GLU A 22 1.67 -11.69 4.39
CA GLU A 22 0.49 -12.55 4.53
C GLU A 22 -0.17 -12.36 5.91
N PRO A 23 -1.52 -12.40 6.03
CA PRO A 23 -2.51 -12.71 4.98
C PRO A 23 -2.98 -11.48 4.17
N TYR A 24 -2.49 -10.27 4.48
CA TYR A 24 -2.97 -9.03 3.85
C TYR A 24 -2.65 -8.98 2.36
N ARG A 25 -1.52 -9.55 1.95
CA ARG A 25 -1.14 -9.67 0.53
C ARG A 25 -2.23 -10.37 -0.27
N GLN A 26 -2.78 -11.46 0.26
CA GLN A 26 -3.85 -12.19 -0.41
C GLN A 26 -5.13 -11.36 -0.53
N LYS A 27 -5.51 -10.63 0.53
CA LYS A 27 -6.68 -9.73 0.49
C LYS A 27 -6.50 -8.63 -0.56
N VAL A 28 -5.33 -7.98 -0.60
CA VAL A 28 -5.03 -6.94 -1.60
C VAL A 28 -5.01 -7.52 -3.01
N ARG A 29 -4.49 -8.72 -3.20
CA ARG A 29 -4.52 -9.42 -4.49
C ARG A 29 -5.95 -9.63 -4.96
N THR A 30 -6.81 -10.19 -4.13
CA THR A 30 -8.23 -10.41 -4.44
C THR A 30 -8.93 -9.09 -4.80
N ALA A 31 -8.63 -8.01 -4.06
CA ALA A 31 -9.16 -6.67 -4.36
C ALA A 31 -8.77 -6.19 -5.75
N LEU A 32 -7.50 -6.31 -6.12
CA LEU A 32 -7.01 -5.87 -7.43
C LEU A 32 -7.56 -6.72 -8.57
N GLU A 33 -7.74 -8.03 -8.36
CA GLU A 33 -8.36 -8.94 -9.33
C GLU A 33 -9.85 -8.63 -9.53
N SER A 34 -10.59 -8.35 -8.45
CA SER A 34 -12.02 -8.01 -8.52
C SER A 34 -12.29 -6.67 -9.22
N ALA A 35 -11.34 -5.75 -9.20
CA ALA A 35 -11.43 -4.46 -9.90
C ALA A 35 -11.20 -4.55 -11.43
N GLY A 36 -11.12 -5.75 -11.99
CA GLY A 36 -10.91 -5.96 -13.43
C GLY A 36 -9.46 -5.99 -13.86
N GLY A 37 -8.53 -6.08 -12.92
CA GLY A 37 -7.13 -6.37 -13.20
C GLY A 37 -6.99 -7.77 -13.80
N ARG A 38 -6.72 -7.88 -15.09
CA ARG A 38 -6.49 -9.17 -15.74
C ARG A 38 -5.25 -9.82 -15.14
N GLY A 39 -5.49 -10.85 -14.30
CA GLY A 39 -4.49 -11.80 -13.84
C GLY A 39 -3.25 -11.19 -13.18
N VAL A 40 -3.29 -10.97 -11.87
CA VAL A 40 -2.07 -10.74 -11.09
C VAL A 40 -1.29 -12.06 -11.08
N PRO A 41 -0.11 -12.16 -11.70
CA PRO A 41 0.58 -13.44 -11.84
C PRO A 41 1.05 -13.97 -10.48
N ASP A 42 0.77 -15.23 -10.23
CA ASP A 42 1.16 -15.98 -9.03
C ASP A 42 2.62 -16.51 -9.12
N ARG A 43 3.47 -15.88 -9.92
CA ARG A 43 4.82 -16.43 -10.15
C ARG A 43 5.91 -15.57 -9.55
N GLN A 44 6.59 -16.18 -8.56
CA GLN A 44 7.98 -15.87 -8.25
C GLN A 44 8.82 -15.91 -9.53
N PRO A 45 9.80 -15.00 -9.70
CA PRO A 45 10.73 -15.09 -10.81
C PRO A 45 11.62 -16.32 -10.58
N LEU A 46 11.29 -17.44 -11.22
CA LEU A 46 12.17 -18.56 -11.32
C LEU A 46 12.98 -18.47 -12.61
N SER A 47 14.31 -18.48 -12.39
CA SER A 47 15.36 -18.96 -13.29
C SER A 47 15.76 -18.13 -14.49
N ILE A 48 16.97 -17.77 -14.40
CA ILE A 48 18.10 -17.66 -15.36
C ILE A 48 17.86 -18.57 -16.58
N GLY A 49 17.64 -17.95 -17.76
CA GLY A 49 17.61 -18.70 -19.02
C GLY A 49 16.87 -17.92 -20.10
N GLY A 50 17.62 -17.35 -21.03
CA GLY A 50 17.24 -16.44 -22.09
C GLY A 50 15.97 -16.77 -22.87
N ALA A 51 15.14 -15.76 -22.99
CA ALA A 51 14.34 -15.38 -24.16
C ALA A 51 13.65 -14.07 -23.81
N SER A 52 13.62 -13.15 -24.74
CA SER A 52 12.96 -11.85 -24.69
C SER A 52 11.45 -12.01 -24.47
N HIS A 53 11.04 -12.14 -23.21
CA HIS A 53 9.64 -12.06 -22.84
C HIS A 53 9.37 -10.60 -22.46
N SER A 54 8.60 -9.92 -23.29
CA SER A 54 7.99 -8.63 -22.97
C SER A 54 7.43 -8.71 -21.56
N ARG A 55 8.01 -7.95 -20.62
CA ARG A 55 7.45 -7.77 -19.28
C ARG A 55 6.06 -7.16 -19.46
N GLN A 56 5.06 -7.99 -19.44
CA GLN A 56 3.68 -7.56 -19.47
C GLN A 56 3.43 -6.86 -18.14
N ARG A 57 3.53 -5.53 -18.16
CA ARG A 57 3.20 -4.70 -16.99
C ARG A 57 1.69 -4.76 -16.80
N TYR A 58 1.27 -5.37 -15.72
CA TYR A 58 -0.12 -5.40 -15.33
C TYR A 58 -0.48 -4.06 -14.68
N THR A 59 -1.14 -3.21 -15.43
CA THR A 59 -1.65 -1.94 -14.94
C THR A 59 -3.06 -2.14 -14.42
N CYS A 60 -3.29 -1.86 -13.16
CA CYS A 60 -4.57 -2.05 -12.51
C CYS A 60 -5.34 -0.74 -12.22
N GLY A 61 -4.94 0.37 -12.80
CA GLY A 61 -5.58 1.67 -12.52
C GLY A 61 -5.50 2.10 -11.05
N LEU A 62 -4.80 1.34 -10.22
CA LEU A 62 -4.66 1.63 -8.79
C LEU A 62 -3.90 2.93 -8.56
N GLN A 63 -4.53 3.85 -7.84
CA GLN A 63 -3.96 5.14 -7.49
C GLN A 63 -3.51 5.18 -6.03
N GLU A 64 -4.34 4.64 -5.10
CA GLU A 64 -4.08 4.67 -3.68
C GLU A 64 -4.75 3.49 -2.97
N ILE A 65 -4.11 2.97 -1.92
CA ILE A 65 -4.75 2.12 -0.91
C ILE A 65 -4.63 2.86 0.42
N ARG A 66 -5.74 3.06 1.12
CA ARG A 66 -5.79 3.83 2.36
C ARG A 66 -6.19 2.96 3.54
N PHE A 67 -5.31 2.89 4.52
CA PHE A 67 -5.54 2.25 5.82
C PHE A 67 -5.68 3.31 6.90
N ARG A 68 -6.75 3.24 7.69
CA ARG A 68 -6.97 4.09 8.87
C ARG A 68 -7.55 3.24 10.00
N ILE A 69 -6.98 3.36 11.20
CA ILE A 69 -7.39 2.55 12.37
C ILE A 69 -8.90 2.70 12.61
N GLY A 70 -9.60 1.57 12.74
CA GLY A 70 -11.03 1.51 13.00
C GLY A 70 -11.90 2.00 11.83
N ARG A 71 -11.34 2.09 10.61
CA ARG A 71 -12.06 2.50 9.41
C ARG A 71 -11.94 1.44 8.32
N PRO A 72 -12.90 1.40 7.37
CA PRO A 72 -12.81 0.55 6.21
C PRO A 72 -11.54 0.83 5.39
N VAL A 73 -10.92 -0.23 4.91
CA VAL A 73 -9.82 -0.12 3.94
C VAL A 73 -10.40 0.33 2.61
N LEU A 74 -9.78 1.35 2.02
CA LEU A 74 -10.22 1.99 0.78
C LEU A 74 -9.21 1.77 -0.33
N PHE A 75 -9.71 1.56 -1.53
CA PHE A 75 -8.95 1.53 -2.78
C PHE A 75 -9.45 2.64 -3.70
N TYR A 76 -8.54 3.41 -4.25
CA TYR A 76 -8.80 4.36 -5.32
C TYR A 76 -8.31 3.74 -6.63
N ILE A 77 -9.24 3.42 -7.53
CA ILE A 77 -8.97 2.74 -8.79
C ILE A 77 -9.69 3.49 -9.91
N ASP A 78 -8.95 3.92 -10.92
CA ASP A 78 -9.48 4.68 -12.07
C ASP A 78 -10.32 5.92 -11.68
N GLY A 79 -9.91 6.58 -10.58
CA GLY A 79 -10.59 7.78 -10.07
C GLY A 79 -11.82 7.49 -9.21
N GLU A 80 -12.15 6.24 -8.96
CA GLU A 80 -13.29 5.81 -8.14
C GLU A 80 -12.85 5.23 -6.81
N GLU A 81 -13.66 5.45 -5.77
CA GLU A 81 -13.45 4.92 -4.42
C GLU A 81 -14.18 3.58 -4.27
N TRP A 82 -13.47 2.60 -3.71
CA TRP A 82 -13.95 1.26 -3.45
C TRP A 82 -13.66 0.86 -2.02
N PHE A 83 -14.60 0.19 -1.37
CA PHE A 83 -14.47 -0.36 -0.03
C PHE A 83 -14.07 -1.83 -0.10
N ALA A 84 -12.99 -2.20 0.60
CA ALA A 84 -12.58 -3.60 0.68
C ALA A 84 -13.42 -4.36 1.74
N THR A 85 -13.78 -5.57 1.43
CA THR A 85 -14.46 -6.49 2.35
C THR A 85 -13.47 -7.45 3.01
N GLU A 86 -13.88 -8.16 4.06
CA GLU A 86 -13.01 -9.09 4.80
C GLU A 86 -12.44 -10.23 3.93
N ASP A 87 -13.17 -10.64 2.89
CA ASP A 87 -12.69 -11.63 1.92
C ASP A 87 -11.78 -11.04 0.83
N GLY A 88 -11.58 -9.72 0.83
CA GLY A 88 -10.76 -9.00 -0.12
C GLY A 88 -11.51 -8.52 -1.36
N SER A 89 -12.81 -8.78 -1.54
CA SER A 89 -13.56 -8.19 -2.66
C SER A 89 -13.76 -6.69 -2.50
N LEU A 90 -14.06 -6.00 -3.61
CA LEU A 90 -14.31 -4.56 -3.63
C LEU A 90 -15.78 -4.24 -3.87
N GLN A 91 -16.29 -3.25 -3.16
CA GLN A 91 -17.67 -2.76 -3.27
C GLN A 91 -17.71 -1.24 -3.34
N LYS A 92 -18.61 -0.69 -4.14
CA LYS A 92 -18.83 0.77 -4.23
C LYS A 92 -19.65 1.31 -3.06
N THR A 93 -20.45 0.47 -2.44
CA THR A 93 -21.32 0.87 -1.32
C THR A 93 -20.80 0.31 -0.01
N LEU A 94 -20.76 1.16 1.00
CA LEU A 94 -20.36 0.76 2.35
C LEU A 94 -21.41 -0.22 2.94
N GLN A 95 -20.95 -1.42 3.29
CA GLN A 95 -21.75 -2.43 4.00
C GLN A 95 -21.03 -2.79 5.31
N PRO A 96 -21.37 -2.14 6.44
CA PRO A 96 -20.57 -2.22 7.67
C PRO A 96 -20.25 -3.64 8.16
N ALA A 97 -21.17 -4.60 7.94
CA ALA A 97 -21.01 -5.98 8.38
C ALA A 97 -19.97 -6.78 7.57
N LEU A 98 -19.61 -6.32 6.37
CA LEU A 98 -18.71 -7.03 5.46
C LEU A 98 -17.34 -6.38 5.31
N GLN A 99 -17.18 -5.14 5.80
CA GLN A 99 -15.99 -4.34 5.53
C GLN A 99 -14.74 -4.87 6.23
N TRP A 100 -13.63 -4.82 5.51
CA TRP A 100 -12.32 -4.95 6.12
C TRP A 100 -11.99 -3.69 6.91
N ILE A 101 -12.17 -3.75 8.22
CA ILE A 101 -11.86 -2.65 9.14
C ILE A 101 -10.40 -2.77 9.57
N ALA A 102 -9.58 -1.82 9.18
CA ALA A 102 -8.16 -1.84 9.52
C ALA A 102 -7.94 -1.70 11.04
N SER A 103 -7.31 -2.69 11.64
CA SER A 103 -6.89 -2.63 13.03
C SER A 103 -5.50 -2.00 13.16
N ARG A 104 -5.21 -1.46 14.37
CA ARG A 104 -3.86 -0.95 14.69
C ARG A 104 -2.79 -2.01 14.49
N LYS A 105 -3.08 -3.27 14.87
CA LYS A 105 -2.14 -4.38 14.74
C LYS A 105 -1.79 -4.64 13.27
N GLU A 106 -2.78 -4.65 12.39
CA GLU A 106 -2.57 -4.85 10.95
C GLU A 106 -1.70 -3.74 10.37
N ILE A 107 -2.02 -2.49 10.64
CA ILE A 107 -1.24 -1.35 10.13
C ILE A 107 0.22 -1.43 10.61
N LEU A 108 0.45 -1.75 11.88
CA LEU A 108 1.80 -1.92 12.41
C LEU A 108 2.56 -3.07 11.73
N GLN A 109 1.90 -4.20 11.49
CA GLN A 109 2.49 -5.34 10.79
C GLN A 109 2.87 -4.98 9.34
N ILE A 110 2.00 -4.23 8.64
CA ILE A 110 2.26 -3.78 7.29
C ILE A 110 3.46 -2.82 7.27
N ILE A 111 3.51 -1.84 8.17
CA ILE A 111 4.64 -0.89 8.25
C ILE A 111 5.95 -1.62 8.58
N GLN A 112 5.94 -2.54 9.55
CA GLN A 112 7.12 -3.35 9.89
C GLN A 112 7.61 -4.15 8.68
N HIS A 113 6.71 -4.74 7.92
CA HIS A 113 7.06 -5.47 6.71
C HIS A 113 7.68 -4.56 5.64
N ILE A 114 7.12 -3.37 5.41
CA ILE A 114 7.65 -2.37 4.48
C ILE A 114 9.06 -1.93 4.88
N CYS A 115 9.28 -1.71 6.18
CA CYS A 115 10.59 -1.37 6.76
C CYS A 115 11.51 -2.58 6.92
N ARG A 116 11.17 -3.75 6.38
CA ARG A 116 11.94 -5.00 6.53
C ARG A 116 12.30 -5.30 7.99
N TYR A 117 11.35 -5.04 8.89
CA TYR A 117 11.48 -5.20 10.35
C TYR A 117 12.60 -4.35 11.01
N SER A 118 13.11 -3.35 10.30
CA SER A 118 14.11 -2.40 10.81
C SER A 118 13.57 -0.96 10.71
N MET A 119 12.66 -0.60 11.60
CA MET A 119 12.08 0.74 11.67
C MET A 119 13.14 1.85 11.81
N TYR A 120 14.24 1.54 12.51
CA TYR A 120 15.33 2.47 12.71
C TYR A 120 16.00 2.90 11.40
N ALA A 121 16.12 1.99 10.44
CA ALA A 121 16.71 2.29 9.13
C ALA A 121 15.88 3.31 8.30
N TYR A 122 14.61 3.51 8.67
CA TYR A 122 13.67 4.40 8.01
C TYR A 122 13.27 5.61 8.87
N GLU A 123 13.97 5.87 9.97
CA GLU A 123 13.60 6.92 10.93
C GLU A 123 13.56 8.30 10.27
N GLU A 124 14.51 8.62 9.41
CA GLU A 124 14.54 9.89 8.67
C GLU A 124 13.37 10.02 7.69
N GLU A 125 13.03 8.97 6.95
CA GLU A 125 11.91 8.97 6.01
C GLU A 125 10.56 9.04 6.74
N LEU A 126 10.41 8.29 7.81
CA LEU A 126 9.24 8.34 8.68
C LEU A 126 9.06 9.74 9.29
N GLY A 127 10.15 10.39 9.69
CA GLY A 127 10.13 11.78 10.15
C GLY A 127 9.63 12.76 9.09
N LYS A 128 9.81 12.46 7.81
CA LYS A 128 9.26 13.23 6.67
C LYS A 128 7.80 12.86 6.33
N GLY A 129 7.24 11.84 6.99
CA GLY A 129 5.87 11.37 6.79
C GLY A 129 5.66 10.40 5.63
N PHE A 130 6.72 9.86 5.04
CA PHE A 130 6.59 8.86 3.97
C PHE A 130 7.83 7.98 3.85
N ILE A 131 7.63 6.78 3.31
CA ILE A 131 8.69 5.82 2.97
C ILE A 131 8.68 5.64 1.45
N SER A 132 9.86 5.73 0.83
CA SER A 132 10.05 5.39 -0.59
C SER A 132 10.53 3.93 -0.69
N THR A 133 9.76 3.11 -1.40
CA THR A 133 10.08 1.69 -1.51
C THR A 133 10.95 1.40 -2.72
N ALA A 134 11.70 0.31 -2.66
CA ALA A 134 12.53 -0.17 -3.78
C ALA A 134 11.71 -0.49 -5.06
N PHE A 135 10.40 -0.61 -4.93
CA PHE A 135 9.48 -0.92 -6.02
C PHE A 135 8.84 0.33 -6.63
N GLY A 136 9.33 1.53 -6.28
CA GLY A 136 8.81 2.79 -6.81
C GLY A 136 7.47 3.24 -6.18
N CYS A 137 6.96 2.53 -5.19
CA CYS A 137 5.77 2.97 -4.45
C CYS A 137 6.16 3.94 -3.34
N ARG A 138 5.32 4.94 -3.07
CA ARG A 138 5.44 5.82 -1.91
C ARG A 138 4.38 5.45 -0.89
N VAL A 139 4.81 5.25 0.36
CA VAL A 139 3.93 4.93 1.48
C VAL A 139 3.90 6.13 2.41
N GLY A 140 2.80 6.88 2.39
CA GLY A 140 2.55 7.96 3.33
C GLY A 140 2.19 7.39 4.72
N VAL A 141 2.77 7.95 5.76
CA VAL A 141 2.50 7.59 7.15
C VAL A 141 2.01 8.82 7.89
N ALA A 142 0.85 8.70 8.53
CA ALA A 142 0.29 9.75 9.37
C ALA A 142 0.03 9.20 10.78
N GLY A 143 0.31 10.03 11.79
CA GLY A 143 0.16 9.62 13.18
C GLY A 143 0.54 10.73 14.14
N GLU A 144 0.63 10.39 15.43
CA GLU A 144 1.12 11.29 16.45
C GLU A 144 2.64 11.42 16.34
N VAL A 145 3.10 12.66 16.28
CA VAL A 145 4.50 13.00 16.12
C VAL A 145 5.18 13.09 17.50
N LEU A 146 6.27 12.39 17.69
CA LEU A 146 7.18 12.60 18.81
C LEU A 146 8.23 13.64 18.40
N MET A 147 8.17 14.81 19.03
CA MET A 147 9.16 15.87 18.83
C MET A 147 10.39 15.64 19.68
N GLY A 148 11.56 15.90 19.11
CA GLY A 148 12.79 16.02 19.86
C GLY A 148 12.86 17.34 20.63
N THR A 149 13.78 17.45 21.57
CA THR A 149 14.05 18.69 22.32
C THR A 149 14.54 19.82 21.42
N ASP A 150 15.03 19.50 20.25
CA ASP A 150 15.49 20.41 19.20
C ASP A 150 14.39 20.83 18.21
N GLY A 151 13.14 20.39 18.44
CA GLY A 151 12.01 20.66 17.54
C GLY A 151 11.97 19.76 16.30
N SER A 152 12.88 18.81 16.15
CA SER A 152 12.85 17.83 15.06
C SER A 152 11.83 16.73 15.33
N VAL A 153 11.26 16.15 14.25
CA VAL A 153 10.40 14.97 14.35
C VAL A 153 11.28 13.76 14.57
N LYS A 154 11.25 13.16 15.77
CA LYS A 154 12.02 11.95 16.08
C LYS A 154 11.32 10.66 15.67
N ASN A 155 10.03 10.61 15.75
CA ASN A 155 9.27 9.41 15.39
C ASN A 155 7.80 9.74 15.14
N ILE A 156 7.14 8.92 14.33
CA ILE A 156 5.69 8.97 14.15
C ILE A 156 5.10 7.74 14.83
N ARG A 157 4.31 7.94 15.87
CA ARG A 157 3.44 6.89 16.39
C ARG A 157 2.20 6.81 15.51
N CYS A 158 2.01 5.70 14.82
CA CYS A 158 0.76 5.45 14.10
C CYS A 158 -0.42 5.40 15.09
N ILE A 159 -0.99 6.54 15.37
CA ILE A 159 -2.22 6.71 16.12
C ILE A 159 -3.13 7.53 15.23
N SER A 160 -4.07 6.88 14.58
CA SER A 160 -5.25 7.60 14.14
C SER A 160 -6.35 7.35 15.15
N ARG A 161 -6.93 8.41 15.66
CA ARG A 161 -8.22 8.37 16.35
C ARG A 161 -9.34 8.22 15.34
#